data_5f8d69fd91a34740d6abee38a533265f
#
_entry.id   5f8d69fd91a34740d6abee38a533265f
#
_cell.length_a   1.000
_cell.length_b   1.000
_cell.length_c   1.000
_cell.angle_alpha   90.00
_cell.angle_beta   90.00
_cell.angle_gamma   90.00
#
_symmetry.space_group_name_H-M   'P 1'
#
loop_
_entity.id
_entity.type
_entity.pdbx_description
1 polymer ?
#
loop_
_entity_poly.entity_id
_entity_poly.type
_entity_poly.pdbx_seq_one_letter_code
_entity_poly.pdbx_strand_id
1 'polypeptide(L)'
;MTGVEHATAGMLLLLLGLLGPVLFYMGYAGKGGELPVRRIAGIDAIEEAVGRCAELGRPLSFTTALTGISPVLYACLGVLHHIARRAARYRSRLFLPQSAPDVMAISENVARDAYRREGALSAFDPNNIRFLSDEQFAFAAGYIGLVQREKIGAAFLFGRFTAESLILAEAGQQVGAMQIAGSVSPEQVAFFICTCDYTLIGEELFAASAYLTREPVQLGSIYGQDRAKLVLFLMVIVGVCVSTINSLFLELPLPNLDQLLLKAYW
;
A
#
# COMPACT_ATOMS: atom_id res chain seq x y z
N MET A 1 -20.79 -40.28 -2.59
CA MET A 1 -20.34 -39.29 -3.56
C MET A 1 -20.73 -37.92 -3.02
N THR A 2 -19.86 -37.29 -2.27
CA THR A 2 -20.08 -35.93 -1.76
C THR A 2 -19.85 -34.97 -2.91
N GLY A 3 -20.92 -34.62 -3.62
CA GLY A 3 -20.88 -33.54 -4.61
C GLY A 3 -20.47 -32.24 -3.92
N VAL A 4 -19.73 -31.40 -4.62
CA VAL A 4 -19.35 -30.06 -4.15
C VAL A 4 -20.64 -29.24 -4.05
N GLU A 5 -21.28 -29.27 -2.87
CA GLU A 5 -22.61 -28.68 -2.59
C GLU A 5 -22.67 -27.16 -2.77
N HIS A 6 -21.53 -26.51 -3.13
CA HIS A 6 -21.42 -25.05 -3.21
C HIS A 6 -21.11 -24.51 -4.61
N ALA A 7 -21.04 -25.35 -5.65
CA ALA A 7 -20.78 -24.93 -7.02
C ALA A 7 -22.10 -24.62 -7.76
N THR A 8 -22.69 -23.46 -7.49
CA THR A 8 -23.88 -23.01 -8.21
C THR A 8 -23.50 -22.15 -9.41
N ALA A 9 -24.36 -22.10 -10.44
CA ALA A 9 -24.18 -21.21 -11.58
C ALA A 9 -24.09 -19.73 -11.17
N GLY A 10 -24.83 -19.33 -10.12
CA GLY A 10 -24.77 -17.99 -9.54
C GLY A 10 -23.39 -17.67 -8.94
N MET A 11 -22.78 -18.61 -8.23
CA MET A 11 -21.43 -18.46 -7.69
C MET A 11 -20.38 -18.32 -8.79
N LEU A 12 -20.52 -19.08 -9.88
CA LEU A 12 -19.64 -18.98 -11.05
C LEU A 12 -19.77 -17.62 -11.74
N LEU A 13 -20.99 -17.12 -11.92
CA LEU A 13 -21.26 -15.79 -12.48
C LEU A 13 -20.68 -14.67 -11.59
N LEU A 14 -20.81 -14.80 -10.27
CA LEU A 14 -20.25 -13.86 -9.32
C LEU A 14 -18.72 -13.87 -9.39
N LEU A 15 -18.10 -15.05 -9.44
CA LEU A 15 -16.65 -15.19 -9.58
C LEU A 15 -16.15 -14.57 -10.90
N LEU A 16 -16.85 -14.82 -12.00
CA LEU A 16 -16.53 -14.22 -13.30
C LEU A 16 -16.72 -12.69 -13.28
N GLY A 17 -17.77 -12.20 -12.61
CA GLY A 17 -18.04 -10.77 -12.45
C GLY A 17 -16.96 -10.04 -11.64
N LEU A 18 -16.34 -10.72 -10.66
CA LEU A 18 -15.27 -10.16 -9.83
C LEU A 18 -13.87 -10.28 -10.47
N LEU A 19 -13.52 -11.47 -10.96
CA LEU A 19 -12.20 -11.72 -11.55
C LEU A 19 -12.12 -11.23 -13.01
N GLY A 20 -13.22 -11.26 -13.75
CA GLY A 20 -13.26 -10.86 -15.15
C GLY A 20 -12.69 -9.47 -15.41
N PRO A 21 -13.17 -8.41 -14.74
CA PRO A 21 -12.62 -7.06 -14.88
C PRO A 21 -11.13 -6.99 -14.54
N VAL A 22 -10.70 -7.65 -13.48
CA VAL A 22 -9.28 -7.64 -13.05
C VAL A 22 -8.39 -8.24 -14.15
N LEU A 23 -8.71 -9.44 -14.61
CA LEU A 23 -7.93 -10.12 -15.65
C LEU A 23 -7.98 -9.37 -17.00
N PHE A 24 -9.14 -8.80 -17.34
CA PHE A 24 -9.31 -8.01 -18.56
C PHE A 24 -8.41 -6.77 -18.55
N TYR A 25 -8.45 -5.97 -17.48
CA TYR A 25 -7.65 -4.75 -17.40
C TYR A 25 -6.16 -5.03 -17.21
N MET A 26 -5.77 -6.11 -16.54
CA MET A 26 -4.37 -6.57 -16.52
C MET A 26 -3.86 -6.90 -17.92
N GLY A 27 -4.65 -7.64 -18.70
CA GLY A 27 -4.33 -7.98 -20.09
C GLY A 27 -4.33 -6.75 -21.01
N TYR A 28 -5.26 -5.81 -20.83
CA TYR A 28 -5.35 -4.57 -21.60
C TYR A 28 -4.12 -3.67 -21.33
N ALA A 29 -3.78 -3.45 -20.06
CA ALA A 29 -2.61 -2.66 -19.67
C ALA A 29 -1.29 -3.31 -20.12
N GLY A 30 -1.18 -4.65 -20.00
CA GLY A 30 -0.01 -5.40 -20.48
C GLY A 30 0.23 -5.30 -21.98
N LYS A 31 -0.80 -5.00 -22.77
CA LYS A 31 -0.73 -4.75 -24.23
C LYS A 31 -0.46 -3.27 -24.58
N GLY A 32 -0.16 -2.43 -23.57
CA GLY A 32 0.12 -1.01 -23.77
C GLY A 32 -1.09 -0.09 -23.74
N GLY A 33 -2.25 -0.58 -23.25
CA GLY A 33 -3.43 0.25 -23.04
C GLY A 33 -3.19 1.29 -21.94
N GLU A 34 -3.46 2.56 -22.21
CA GLU A 34 -3.36 3.62 -21.22
C GLU A 34 -4.56 3.57 -20.27
N LEU A 35 -4.30 3.55 -18.97
CA LEU A 35 -5.30 3.60 -17.92
C LEU A 35 -5.24 4.95 -17.20
N PRO A 36 -6.40 5.62 -16.97
CA PRO A 36 -6.42 6.85 -16.20
C PRO A 36 -6.09 6.55 -14.74
N VAL A 37 -4.99 7.09 -14.26
CA VAL A 37 -4.58 6.95 -12.87
C VAL A 37 -4.91 8.23 -12.11
N ARG A 38 -5.66 8.09 -11.01
CA ARG A 38 -5.97 9.21 -10.12
C ARG A 38 -4.69 9.64 -9.38
N ARG A 39 -4.41 10.93 -9.36
CA ARG A 39 -3.35 11.48 -8.51
C ARG A 39 -3.67 11.26 -7.04
N ILE A 40 -2.68 10.78 -6.28
CA ILE A 40 -2.74 10.59 -4.83
C ILE A 40 -1.84 11.64 -4.20
N ALA A 41 -2.40 12.51 -3.37
CA ALA A 41 -1.67 13.64 -2.77
C ALA A 41 -0.43 13.21 -1.98
N GLY A 42 -0.50 12.08 -1.28
CA GLY A 42 0.64 11.52 -0.56
C GLY A 42 1.83 11.12 -1.45
N ILE A 43 1.60 10.86 -2.75
CA ILE A 43 2.67 10.54 -3.69
C ILE A 43 3.41 11.81 -4.10
N ASP A 44 2.68 12.87 -4.42
CA ASP A 44 3.27 14.16 -4.77
C ASP A 44 4.07 14.70 -3.58
N ALA A 45 3.59 14.49 -2.35
CA ALA A 45 4.28 14.83 -1.11
C ALA A 45 5.62 14.08 -0.92
N ILE A 46 5.75 12.83 -1.41
CA ILE A 46 7.02 12.09 -1.35
C ILE A 46 8.10 12.84 -2.14
N GLU A 47 7.77 13.32 -3.34
CA GLU A 47 8.73 14.08 -4.16
C GLU A 47 9.13 15.40 -3.50
N GLU A 48 8.16 16.11 -2.93
CA GLU A 48 8.40 17.35 -2.18
C GLU A 48 9.29 17.11 -0.95
N ALA A 49 9.00 16.09 -0.15
CA ALA A 49 9.75 15.74 1.04
C ALA A 49 11.23 15.44 0.72
N VAL A 50 11.47 14.63 -0.31
CA VAL A 50 12.85 14.31 -0.73
C VAL A 50 13.58 15.54 -1.26
N GLY A 51 12.92 16.37 -2.07
CA GLY A 51 13.49 17.61 -2.59
C GLY A 51 13.87 18.58 -1.48
N ARG A 52 12.95 18.82 -0.55
CA ARG A 52 13.18 19.69 0.61
C ARG A 52 14.34 19.20 1.51
N CYS A 53 14.44 17.89 1.73
CA CYS A 53 15.55 17.33 2.48
C CYS A 53 16.89 17.52 1.78
N ALA A 54 16.92 17.40 0.46
CA ALA A 54 18.11 17.63 -0.34
C ALA A 54 18.58 19.09 -0.22
N GLU A 55 17.67 20.06 -0.29
CA GLU A 55 17.97 21.50 -0.11
C GLU A 55 18.49 21.81 1.29
N LEU A 56 17.93 21.17 2.32
CA LEU A 56 18.34 21.39 3.72
C LEU A 56 19.57 20.57 4.11
N GLY A 57 20.07 19.67 3.27
CA GLY A 57 21.16 18.75 3.60
C GLY A 57 20.81 17.74 4.69
N ARG A 58 19.51 17.49 4.94
CA ARG A 58 19.03 16.57 5.97
C ARG A 58 18.78 15.18 5.38
N PRO A 59 19.08 14.11 6.13
CA PRO A 59 18.86 12.75 5.64
C PRO A 59 17.39 12.34 5.68
N LEU A 60 17.10 11.27 4.94
CA LEU A 60 15.80 10.62 4.85
C LEU A 60 15.79 9.35 5.71
N SER A 61 14.62 8.97 6.21
CA SER A 61 14.40 7.67 6.85
C SER A 61 13.22 6.97 6.21
N PHE A 62 13.36 5.68 5.89
CA PHE A 62 12.26 4.84 5.43
C PHE A 62 12.23 3.54 6.25
N THR A 63 11.08 3.20 6.79
CA THR A 63 10.91 1.96 7.53
C THR A 63 9.62 1.25 7.17
N THR A 64 9.66 -0.08 7.18
CA THR A 64 8.50 -0.96 7.09
C THR A 64 8.04 -1.44 8.46
N ALA A 65 8.69 -0.95 9.54
CA ALA A 65 8.47 -1.37 10.91
C ALA A 65 8.46 -2.90 11.06
N LEU A 66 7.44 -3.46 11.68
CA LEU A 66 7.31 -4.90 11.94
C LEU A 66 6.65 -5.68 10.78
N THR A 67 6.64 -5.12 9.57
CA THR A 67 6.05 -5.78 8.40
C THR A 67 6.94 -6.94 7.94
N GLY A 68 6.44 -8.17 8.10
CA GLY A 68 7.08 -9.35 7.53
C GLY A 68 6.79 -9.50 6.02
N ILE A 69 7.31 -10.58 5.43
CA ILE A 69 7.09 -10.92 4.01
C ILE A 69 5.59 -11.11 3.75
N SER A 70 5.02 -10.21 2.98
CA SER A 70 3.57 -10.12 2.72
C SER A 70 3.29 -9.24 1.50
N PRO A 71 2.09 -9.26 0.92
CA PRO A 71 1.72 -8.33 -0.16
C PRO A 71 1.91 -6.86 0.21
N VAL A 72 1.74 -6.51 1.49
CA VAL A 72 1.97 -5.15 2.00
C VAL A 72 3.44 -4.76 1.87
N LEU A 73 4.36 -5.67 2.23
CA LEU A 73 5.80 -5.42 2.06
C LEU A 73 6.15 -5.12 0.61
N TYR A 74 5.61 -5.89 -0.35
CA TYR A 74 5.88 -5.64 -1.77
C TYR A 74 5.42 -4.26 -2.22
N ALA A 75 4.27 -3.79 -1.73
CA ALA A 75 3.83 -2.42 -1.99
C ALA A 75 4.80 -1.39 -1.37
N CYS A 76 5.24 -1.60 -0.14
CA CYS A 76 6.22 -0.74 0.52
C CYS A 76 7.55 -0.69 -0.24
N LEU A 77 8.01 -1.83 -0.79
CA LEU A 77 9.25 -1.91 -1.58
C LEU A 77 9.15 -1.12 -2.89
N GLY A 78 7.98 -1.05 -3.53
CA GLY A 78 7.75 -0.18 -4.68
C GLY A 78 7.91 1.29 -4.35
N VAL A 79 7.37 1.72 -3.20
CA VAL A 79 7.54 3.09 -2.68
C VAL A 79 9.00 3.34 -2.29
N LEU A 80 9.65 2.40 -1.59
CA LEU A 80 11.07 2.47 -1.25
C LEU A 80 11.94 2.65 -2.49
N HIS A 81 11.71 1.87 -3.54
CA HIS A 81 12.47 1.97 -4.78
C HIS A 81 12.39 3.38 -5.37
N HIS A 82 11.20 3.98 -5.36
CA HIS A 82 11.01 5.36 -5.85
C HIS A 82 11.76 6.37 -4.99
N ILE A 83 11.61 6.31 -3.66
CA ILE A 83 12.31 7.19 -2.72
C ILE A 83 13.83 7.04 -2.86
N ALA A 84 14.33 5.81 -2.94
CA ALA A 84 15.75 5.53 -3.11
C ALA A 84 16.32 6.08 -4.43
N ARG A 85 15.55 6.00 -5.54
CA ARG A 85 15.94 6.64 -6.80
C ARG A 85 16.05 8.17 -6.67
N ARG A 86 15.08 8.80 -6.00
CA ARG A 86 15.12 10.24 -5.75
C ARG A 86 16.26 10.62 -4.82
N ALA A 87 16.48 9.86 -3.74
CA ALA A 87 17.61 10.05 -2.83
C ALA A 87 18.95 9.92 -3.55
N ALA A 88 19.10 8.94 -4.45
CA ALA A 88 20.28 8.73 -5.27
C ALA A 88 20.56 9.93 -6.19
N ARG A 89 19.51 10.45 -6.86
CA ARG A 89 19.61 11.61 -7.76
C ARG A 89 20.08 12.87 -7.06
N TYR A 90 19.58 13.11 -5.85
CA TYR A 90 19.96 14.25 -5.02
C TYR A 90 21.18 13.99 -4.12
N ARG A 91 21.75 12.78 -4.16
CA ARG A 91 22.84 12.33 -3.27
C ARG A 91 22.51 12.50 -1.79
N SER A 92 21.24 12.40 -1.43
CA SER A 92 20.76 12.47 -0.06
C SER A 92 20.99 11.14 0.65
N ARG A 93 21.38 11.19 1.93
CA ARG A 93 21.52 9.97 2.75
C ARG A 93 20.14 9.40 3.05
N LEU A 94 19.96 8.11 2.83
CA LEU A 94 18.72 7.37 3.13
C LEU A 94 19.01 6.31 4.18
N PHE A 95 18.40 6.42 5.34
CA PHE A 95 18.45 5.43 6.41
C PHE A 95 17.29 4.45 6.27
N LEU A 96 17.59 3.15 6.40
CA LEU A 96 16.62 2.06 6.34
C LEU A 96 16.67 1.25 7.65
N PRO A 97 16.05 1.75 8.73
CA PRO A 97 15.88 0.97 9.96
C PRO A 97 14.84 -0.14 9.73
N GLN A 98 15.23 -1.37 10.02
CA GLN A 98 14.42 -2.57 9.80
C GLN A 98 14.33 -3.42 11.08
N SER A 99 13.24 -4.16 11.22
CA SER A 99 12.99 -5.04 12.38
C SER A 99 13.27 -6.52 12.09
N ALA A 100 13.40 -6.90 10.82
CA ALA A 100 13.63 -8.29 10.42
C ALA A 100 14.82 -8.40 9.46
N PRO A 101 15.74 -9.36 9.65
CA PRO A 101 16.93 -9.52 8.81
C PRO A 101 16.62 -9.85 7.35
N ASP A 102 15.56 -10.62 7.10
CA ASP A 102 15.08 -10.98 5.77
C ASP A 102 14.54 -9.75 5.02
N VAL A 103 13.71 -8.93 5.69
CA VAL A 103 13.21 -7.67 5.14
C VAL A 103 14.35 -6.68 4.92
N MET A 104 15.33 -6.64 5.82
CA MET A 104 16.53 -5.82 5.67
C MET A 104 17.30 -6.18 4.40
N ALA A 105 17.56 -7.47 4.15
CA ALA A 105 18.27 -7.92 2.96
C ALA A 105 17.50 -7.59 1.66
N ILE A 106 16.17 -7.75 1.65
CA ILE A 106 15.32 -7.39 0.51
C ILE A 106 15.36 -5.87 0.28
N SER A 107 15.18 -5.07 1.33
CA SER A 107 15.19 -3.61 1.25
C SER A 107 16.54 -3.07 0.77
N GLU A 108 17.64 -3.68 1.21
CA GLU A 108 19.00 -3.36 0.73
C GLU A 108 19.12 -3.58 -0.78
N ASN A 109 18.70 -4.74 -1.27
CA ASN A 109 18.76 -5.04 -2.69
C ASN A 109 17.94 -4.08 -3.53
N VAL A 110 16.73 -3.72 -3.07
CA VAL A 110 15.84 -2.75 -3.74
C VAL A 110 16.48 -1.37 -3.77
N ALA A 111 17.01 -0.90 -2.65
CA ALA A 111 17.69 0.39 -2.59
C ALA A 111 18.95 0.41 -3.45
N ARG A 112 19.79 -0.63 -3.40
CA ARG A 112 21.00 -0.77 -4.22
C ARG A 112 20.67 -0.75 -5.72
N ASP A 113 19.61 -1.45 -6.15
CA ASP A 113 19.16 -1.42 -7.55
C ASP A 113 18.70 -0.01 -7.97
N ALA A 114 17.97 0.69 -7.10
CA ALA A 114 17.55 2.06 -7.34
C ALA A 114 18.74 3.01 -7.56
N TYR A 115 19.77 2.93 -6.70
CA TYR A 115 21.01 3.72 -6.84
C TYR A 115 21.78 3.32 -8.11
N ARG A 116 21.82 2.03 -8.47
CA ARG A 116 22.45 1.56 -9.71
C ARG A 116 21.77 2.14 -10.95
N ARG A 117 20.44 2.15 -10.99
CA ARG A 117 19.66 2.69 -12.12
C ARG A 117 19.86 4.20 -12.32
N GLU A 118 20.12 4.93 -11.26
CA GLU A 118 20.44 6.36 -11.35
C GLU A 118 21.94 6.65 -11.58
N GLY A 119 22.78 5.62 -11.73
CA GLY A 119 24.22 5.76 -11.93
C GLY A 119 24.98 6.31 -10.69
N ALA A 120 24.35 6.26 -9.52
CA ALA A 120 24.86 6.82 -8.27
C ALA A 120 25.27 5.76 -7.24
N LEU A 121 25.70 4.58 -7.69
CA LEU A 121 26.04 3.46 -6.80
C LEU A 121 27.15 3.82 -5.81
N SER A 122 28.05 4.73 -6.15
CA SER A 122 29.10 5.22 -5.25
C SER A 122 28.57 6.03 -4.05
N ALA A 123 27.34 6.54 -4.13
CA ALA A 123 26.67 7.24 -3.04
C ALA A 123 25.84 6.30 -2.14
N PHE A 124 25.73 5.04 -2.51
CA PHE A 124 25.04 4.03 -1.72
C PHE A 124 25.94 3.56 -0.57
N ASP A 125 25.47 3.75 0.68
CA ASP A 125 26.16 3.31 1.88
C ASP A 125 25.36 2.20 2.59
N PRO A 126 25.82 0.95 2.56
CA PRO A 126 25.15 -0.16 3.25
C PRO A 126 25.00 0.03 4.77
N ASN A 127 25.87 0.84 5.41
CA ASN A 127 25.81 1.10 6.85
C ASN A 127 24.58 1.93 7.27
N ASN A 128 23.90 2.55 6.31
CA ASN A 128 22.64 3.23 6.56
C ASN A 128 21.46 2.27 6.68
N ILE A 129 21.66 0.99 6.34
CA ILE A 129 20.64 -0.04 6.48
C ILE A 129 20.93 -0.76 7.79
N ARG A 130 20.02 -0.62 8.74
CA ARG A 130 20.27 -1.05 10.11
C ARG A 130 19.17 -1.95 10.62
N PHE A 131 19.54 -3.14 11.07
CA PHE A 131 18.68 -3.91 11.95
C PHE A 131 18.66 -3.25 13.32
N LEU A 132 17.46 -2.94 13.84
CA LEU A 132 17.32 -2.35 15.18
C LEU A 132 16.91 -3.40 16.21
N SER A 133 15.75 -4.02 16.03
CA SER A 133 15.25 -5.10 16.88
C SER A 133 13.99 -5.70 16.22
N ASP A 134 13.72 -6.95 16.49
CA ASP A 134 12.46 -7.64 16.18
C ASP A 134 11.38 -7.39 17.24
N GLU A 135 11.77 -6.95 18.43
CA GLU A 135 10.87 -6.56 19.51
C GLU A 135 10.31 -5.14 19.27
N GLN A 136 9.00 -5.01 19.34
CA GLN A 136 8.24 -3.82 18.99
C GLN A 136 8.74 -2.53 19.67
N PHE A 137 8.86 -2.53 20.99
CA PHE A 137 9.25 -1.32 21.73
C PHE A 137 10.76 -1.08 21.69
N ALA A 138 11.56 -2.14 21.58
CA ALA A 138 12.99 -2.00 21.37
C ALA A 138 13.28 -1.42 19.97
N PHE A 139 12.53 -1.83 18.94
CA PHE A 139 12.59 -1.22 17.62
C PHE A 139 12.23 0.27 17.69
N ALA A 140 11.13 0.63 18.37
CA ALA A 140 10.71 2.03 18.52
C ALA A 140 11.78 2.87 19.23
N ALA A 141 12.37 2.36 20.31
CA ALA A 141 13.46 3.06 21.03
C ALA A 141 14.69 3.25 20.14
N GLY A 142 15.09 2.22 19.37
CA GLY A 142 16.18 2.31 18.41
C GLY A 142 15.90 3.34 17.29
N TYR A 143 14.65 3.39 16.81
CA TYR A 143 14.20 4.35 15.80
C TYR A 143 14.26 5.79 16.33
N ILE A 144 13.75 6.06 17.54
CA ILE A 144 13.84 7.37 18.20
C ILE A 144 15.31 7.81 18.24
N GLY A 145 16.21 6.95 18.74
CA GLY A 145 17.63 7.25 18.83
C GLY A 145 18.26 7.56 17.46
N LEU A 146 17.86 6.86 16.41
CA LEU A 146 18.31 7.12 15.04
C LEU A 146 17.82 8.48 14.54
N VAL A 147 16.52 8.76 14.66
CA VAL A 147 15.88 9.99 14.17
C VAL A 147 16.49 11.22 14.84
N GLN A 148 16.68 11.18 16.16
CA GLN A 148 17.24 12.28 16.93
C GLN A 148 18.73 12.53 16.63
N ARG A 149 19.52 11.45 16.56
CA ARG A 149 20.97 11.53 16.32
C ARG A 149 21.29 12.02 14.92
N GLU A 150 20.60 11.45 13.90
CA GLU A 150 20.85 11.79 12.49
C GLU A 150 20.08 13.04 12.04
N LYS A 151 19.18 13.58 12.87
CA LYS A 151 18.32 14.74 12.57
C LYS A 151 17.56 14.57 11.26
N ILE A 152 16.82 13.47 11.16
CA ILE A 152 16.06 13.10 9.96
C ILE A 152 15.21 14.29 9.48
N GLY A 153 15.25 14.58 8.18
CA GLY A 153 14.49 15.67 7.55
C GLY A 153 13.15 15.24 7.02
N ALA A 154 13.05 13.99 6.53
CA ALA A 154 11.77 13.38 6.17
C ALA A 154 11.74 11.92 6.61
N ALA A 155 10.62 11.50 7.19
CA ALA A 155 10.37 10.16 7.68
C ALA A 155 9.23 9.51 6.87
N PHE A 156 9.53 8.36 6.29
CA PHE A 156 8.59 7.55 5.52
C PHE A 156 8.25 6.29 6.31
N LEU A 157 7.02 6.19 6.78
CA LEU A 157 6.50 5.13 7.62
C LEU A 157 5.47 4.30 6.83
N PHE A 158 5.93 3.25 6.14
CA PHE A 158 5.08 2.46 5.25
C PHE A 158 5.04 1.00 5.68
N GLY A 159 3.85 0.47 5.96
CA GLY A 159 3.74 -0.94 6.29
C GLY A 159 2.57 -1.28 7.19
N ARG A 160 2.74 -2.41 7.87
CA ARG A 160 1.84 -2.83 8.94
C ARG A 160 2.44 -2.41 10.26
N PHE A 161 1.72 -1.58 10.98
CA PHE A 161 2.12 -1.07 12.29
C PHE A 161 1.16 -1.58 13.37
N THR A 162 1.59 -1.49 14.60
CA THR A 162 0.81 -1.71 15.81
C THR A 162 1.02 -0.53 16.77
N ALA A 163 1.15 -0.75 18.09
CA ALA A 163 1.24 0.34 19.06
C ALA A 163 2.47 1.25 18.89
N GLU A 164 3.53 0.80 18.19
CA GLU A 164 4.73 1.60 17.92
C GLU A 164 4.48 2.79 16.97
N SER A 165 3.43 2.75 16.15
CA SER A 165 3.16 3.78 15.14
C SER A 165 3.17 5.20 15.67
N LEU A 166 2.51 5.42 16.80
CA LEU A 166 2.44 6.73 17.45
C LEU A 166 3.82 7.18 17.94
N ILE A 167 4.60 6.27 18.51
CA ILE A 167 5.94 6.54 19.02
C ILE A 167 6.89 6.93 17.90
N LEU A 168 6.81 6.23 16.76
CA LEU A 168 7.62 6.53 15.58
C LEU A 168 7.28 7.90 14.98
N ALA A 169 5.98 8.20 14.88
CA ALA A 169 5.51 9.47 14.36
C ALA A 169 5.87 10.64 15.29
N GLU A 170 5.75 10.47 16.60
CA GLU A 170 6.17 11.48 17.58
C GLU A 170 7.67 11.78 17.48
N ALA A 171 8.51 10.75 17.32
CA ALA A 171 9.94 10.93 17.14
C ALA A 171 10.28 11.83 15.94
N GLY A 172 9.55 11.66 14.82
CA GLY A 172 9.69 12.51 13.63
C GLY A 172 9.26 13.96 13.90
N GLN A 173 8.14 14.16 14.61
CA GLN A 173 7.67 15.50 14.99
C GLN A 173 8.68 16.25 15.86
N GLN A 174 9.29 15.57 16.84
CA GLN A 174 10.27 16.18 17.75
C GLN A 174 11.49 16.76 17.03
N VAL A 175 11.90 16.18 15.91
CA VAL A 175 13.02 16.68 15.10
C VAL A 175 12.57 17.59 13.95
N GLY A 176 11.27 17.84 13.82
CA GLY A 176 10.69 18.63 12.72
C GLY A 176 10.87 17.96 11.34
N ALA A 177 10.79 16.65 11.29
CA ALA A 177 10.81 15.90 10.05
C ALA A 177 9.44 15.98 9.36
N MET A 178 9.42 16.13 8.04
CA MET A 178 8.21 15.93 7.24
C MET A 178 7.86 14.45 7.23
N GLN A 179 6.65 14.09 7.60
CA GLN A 179 6.26 12.71 7.80
C GLN A 179 5.19 12.27 6.81
N ILE A 180 5.47 11.18 6.12
CA ILE A 180 4.55 10.54 5.18
C ILE A 180 4.37 9.10 5.62
N ALA A 181 3.15 8.73 5.98
CA ALA A 181 2.83 7.39 6.43
C ALA A 181 1.87 6.68 5.47
N GLY A 182 1.91 5.35 5.48
CA GLY A 182 0.97 4.52 4.75
C GLY A 182 0.78 3.18 5.45
N SER A 183 -0.45 2.87 5.84
CA SER A 183 -0.76 1.62 6.52
C SER A 183 -2.07 1.01 6.04
N VAL A 184 -2.14 -0.32 6.13
CA VAL A 184 -3.35 -1.12 5.87
C VAL A 184 -4.14 -1.41 7.14
N SER A 185 -3.61 -1.07 8.32
CA SER A 185 -4.28 -1.28 9.62
C SER A 185 -5.14 -0.07 9.95
N PRO A 186 -6.49 -0.18 9.98
CA PRO A 186 -7.38 0.97 10.17
C PRO A 186 -7.12 1.74 11.46
N GLU A 187 -6.79 1.02 12.54
CA GLU A 187 -6.51 1.61 13.85
C GLU A 187 -5.27 2.50 13.80
N GLN A 188 -4.25 2.09 13.06
CA GLN A 188 -2.98 2.81 12.96
C GLN A 188 -3.07 3.98 11.97
N VAL A 189 -3.89 3.84 10.93
CA VAL A 189 -4.17 4.93 9.99
C VAL A 189 -4.74 6.14 10.73
N ALA A 190 -5.65 5.93 11.70
CA ALA A 190 -6.21 7.02 12.49
C ALA A 190 -5.13 7.80 13.27
N PHE A 191 -4.14 7.11 13.84
CA PHE A 191 -3.00 7.76 14.50
C PHE A 191 -2.13 8.54 13.52
N PHE A 192 -1.84 7.97 12.36
CA PHE A 192 -1.03 8.64 11.34
C PHE A 192 -1.72 9.88 10.76
N ILE A 193 -3.03 9.86 10.59
CA ILE A 193 -3.80 11.05 10.17
C ILE A 193 -3.63 12.21 11.16
N CYS A 194 -3.53 11.90 12.45
CA CYS A 194 -3.37 12.93 13.49
C CYS A 194 -1.91 13.41 13.66
N THR A 195 -0.93 12.59 13.26
CA THR A 195 0.49 12.83 13.61
C THR A 195 1.40 13.04 12.41
N CYS A 196 1.03 12.61 11.22
CA CYS A 196 1.84 12.76 10.02
C CYS A 196 1.28 13.83 9.09
N ASP A 197 2.15 14.45 8.29
CA ASP A 197 1.76 15.48 7.33
C ASP A 197 0.88 14.93 6.21
N TYR A 198 1.20 13.69 5.76
CA TYR A 198 0.42 12.98 4.73
C TYR A 198 0.26 11.51 5.11
N THR A 199 -0.93 10.98 4.85
CA THR A 199 -1.23 9.57 5.15
C THR A 199 -1.90 8.90 3.96
N LEU A 200 -1.34 7.77 3.53
CA LEU A 200 -1.93 6.85 2.56
C LEU A 200 -2.78 5.82 3.30
N ILE A 201 -4.07 5.73 2.94
CA ILE A 201 -5.06 4.97 3.69
C ILE A 201 -5.31 3.62 3.01
N GLY A 202 -4.99 2.53 3.72
CA GLY A 202 -5.35 1.18 3.31
C GLY A 202 -4.87 0.82 1.90
N GLU A 203 -5.79 0.74 0.96
CA GLU A 203 -5.49 0.37 -0.43
C GLU A 203 -4.69 1.42 -1.22
N GLU A 204 -4.67 2.68 -0.77
CA GLU A 204 -3.86 3.72 -1.42
C GLU A 204 -2.37 3.38 -1.39
N LEU A 205 -1.91 2.58 -0.42
CA LEU A 205 -0.53 2.08 -0.36
C LEU A 205 -0.19 1.21 -1.58
N PHE A 206 -1.12 0.32 -1.98
CA PHE A 206 -0.92 -0.52 -3.17
C PHE A 206 -1.03 0.32 -4.45
N ALA A 207 -1.97 1.26 -4.49
CA ALA A 207 -2.12 2.20 -5.60
C ALA A 207 -0.87 3.08 -5.76
N ALA A 208 -0.29 3.56 -4.65
CA ALA A 208 0.95 4.33 -4.65
C ALA A 208 2.11 3.55 -5.24
N SER A 209 2.28 2.28 -4.83
CA SER A 209 3.31 1.40 -5.40
C SER A 209 3.16 1.28 -6.91
N ALA A 210 1.98 0.93 -7.40
CA ALA A 210 1.72 0.76 -8.83
C ALA A 210 1.89 2.07 -9.63
N TYR A 211 1.48 3.19 -9.05
CA TYR A 211 1.64 4.52 -9.65
C TYR A 211 3.12 4.91 -9.81
N LEU A 212 3.93 4.64 -8.78
CA LEU A 212 5.34 5.00 -8.73
C LEU A 212 6.20 4.07 -9.61
N THR A 213 5.90 2.78 -9.63
CA THR A 213 6.60 1.79 -10.46
C THR A 213 6.21 1.87 -11.93
N ARG A 214 4.98 2.37 -12.22
CA ARG A 214 4.36 2.40 -13.54
C ARG A 214 4.32 1.04 -14.23
N GLU A 215 4.25 -0.03 -13.43
CA GLU A 215 4.12 -1.39 -13.92
C GLU A 215 2.72 -1.59 -14.53
N PRO A 216 2.59 -1.84 -15.84
CA PRO A 216 1.28 -1.88 -16.51
C PRO A 216 0.34 -2.92 -15.91
N VAL A 217 0.85 -4.08 -15.53
CA VAL A 217 0.06 -5.18 -14.95
C VAL A 217 -0.47 -4.80 -13.57
N GLN A 218 0.34 -4.13 -12.73
CA GLN A 218 -0.10 -3.66 -11.42
C GLN A 218 -1.19 -2.57 -11.55
N LEU A 219 -0.99 -1.60 -12.43
CA LEU A 219 -2.00 -0.57 -12.73
C LEU A 219 -3.31 -1.18 -13.23
N GLY A 220 -3.21 -2.15 -14.15
CA GLY A 220 -4.35 -2.89 -14.66
C GLY A 220 -5.10 -3.65 -13.57
N SER A 221 -4.38 -4.29 -12.65
CA SER A 221 -4.97 -5.00 -11.51
C SER A 221 -5.78 -4.06 -10.61
N ILE A 222 -5.21 -2.92 -10.22
CA ILE A 222 -5.88 -1.94 -9.34
C ILE A 222 -7.12 -1.37 -10.03
N TYR A 223 -6.99 -0.96 -11.30
CA TYR A 223 -8.11 -0.45 -12.07
C TYR A 223 -9.24 -1.49 -12.22
N GLY A 224 -8.87 -2.75 -12.45
CA GLY A 224 -9.81 -3.87 -12.51
C GLY A 224 -10.51 -4.12 -11.18
N GLN A 225 -9.80 -4.02 -10.05
CA GLN A 225 -10.39 -4.13 -8.71
C GLN A 225 -11.42 -3.03 -8.45
N ASP A 226 -11.15 -1.78 -8.86
CA ASP A 226 -12.10 -0.68 -8.71
C ASP A 226 -13.39 -0.94 -9.51
N ARG A 227 -13.29 -1.52 -10.70
CA ARG A 227 -14.44 -1.94 -11.49
C ARG A 227 -15.19 -3.10 -10.85
N ALA A 228 -14.49 -4.09 -10.30
CA ALA A 228 -15.10 -5.18 -9.56
C ALA A 228 -15.86 -4.69 -8.30
N LYS A 229 -15.32 -3.73 -7.56
CA LYS A 229 -16.00 -3.08 -6.43
C LYS A 229 -17.30 -2.39 -6.88
N LEU A 230 -17.28 -1.73 -8.04
CA LEU A 230 -18.46 -1.08 -8.60
C LEU A 230 -19.55 -2.10 -8.95
N VAL A 231 -19.18 -3.26 -9.50
CA VAL A 231 -20.10 -4.37 -9.77
C VAL A 231 -20.72 -4.89 -8.47
N LEU A 232 -19.91 -5.10 -7.42
CA LEU A 232 -20.41 -5.51 -6.11
C LEU A 232 -21.38 -4.49 -5.52
N PHE A 233 -21.03 -3.21 -5.56
CA PHE A 233 -21.88 -2.14 -5.05
C PHE A 233 -23.24 -2.08 -5.77
N LEU A 234 -23.22 -2.22 -7.09
CA LEU A 234 -24.44 -2.26 -7.91
C LEU A 234 -25.30 -3.49 -7.55
N MET A 235 -24.68 -4.64 -7.35
CA MET A 235 -25.34 -5.88 -6.94
C MET A 235 -26.01 -5.73 -5.57
N VAL A 236 -25.35 -5.09 -4.60
CA VAL A 236 -25.94 -4.80 -3.27
C VAL A 236 -27.16 -3.89 -3.40
N ILE A 237 -27.05 -2.80 -4.19
CA ILE A 237 -28.18 -1.88 -4.41
C ILE A 237 -29.37 -2.63 -5.02
N VAL A 238 -29.14 -3.40 -6.08
CA VAL A 238 -30.20 -4.19 -6.74
C VAL A 238 -30.82 -5.16 -5.75
N GLY A 239 -30.02 -5.87 -4.96
CA GLY A 239 -30.50 -6.80 -3.95
C GLY A 239 -31.38 -6.14 -2.88
N VAL A 240 -30.97 -4.98 -2.39
CA VAL A 240 -31.76 -4.19 -1.43
C VAL A 240 -33.06 -3.72 -2.06
N CYS A 241 -33.02 -3.19 -3.29
CA CYS A 241 -34.22 -2.76 -4.01
C CYS A 241 -35.22 -3.91 -4.21
N VAL A 242 -34.74 -5.06 -4.67
CA VAL A 242 -35.58 -6.26 -4.87
C VAL A 242 -36.20 -6.72 -3.56
N SER A 243 -35.41 -6.80 -2.50
CA SER A 243 -35.89 -7.21 -1.17
C SER A 243 -36.93 -6.23 -0.62
N THR A 244 -36.71 -4.91 -0.82
CA THR A 244 -37.65 -3.86 -0.39
C THR A 244 -38.97 -3.94 -1.18
N ILE A 245 -38.90 -4.13 -2.50
CA ILE A 245 -40.09 -4.28 -3.34
C ILE A 245 -40.89 -5.53 -2.92
N ASN A 246 -40.21 -6.66 -2.72
CA ASN A 246 -40.86 -7.87 -2.25
C ASN A 246 -41.54 -7.73 -0.86
N SER A 247 -40.96 -6.87 0.01
CA SER A 247 -41.54 -6.59 1.33
C SER A 247 -42.76 -5.66 1.28
N LEU A 248 -42.77 -4.70 0.33
CA LEU A 248 -43.83 -3.72 0.20
C LEU A 248 -45.00 -4.22 -0.67
N PHE A 249 -44.71 -5.02 -1.69
CA PHE A 249 -45.67 -5.52 -2.66
C PHE A 249 -45.72 -7.05 -2.58
N LEU A 250 -46.58 -7.57 -1.69
CA LEU A 250 -46.75 -9.01 -1.44
C LEU A 250 -47.18 -9.86 -2.66
N GLU A 251 -47.54 -9.23 -3.79
CA GLU A 251 -48.09 -9.91 -4.97
C GLU A 251 -47.09 -10.14 -6.14
N LEU A 252 -45.85 -9.65 -6.04
CA LEU A 252 -44.81 -9.90 -7.05
C LEU A 252 -43.57 -10.57 -6.41
N PRO A 253 -43.52 -11.92 -6.36
CA PRO A 253 -42.36 -12.63 -5.83
C PRO A 253 -41.22 -12.57 -6.83
N LEU A 254 -40.46 -11.49 -6.79
CA LEU A 254 -39.16 -11.43 -7.46
C LEU A 254 -38.17 -12.34 -6.71
N PRO A 255 -37.35 -13.15 -7.40
CA PRO A 255 -36.39 -14.01 -6.74
C PRO A 255 -35.38 -13.14 -5.98
N ASN A 256 -35.25 -13.38 -4.65
CA ASN A 256 -34.24 -12.70 -3.84
C ASN A 256 -32.84 -13.12 -4.30
N LEU A 257 -31.86 -12.24 -4.06
CA LEU A 257 -30.47 -12.44 -4.48
C LEU A 257 -29.84 -13.71 -3.88
N ASP A 258 -30.22 -14.08 -2.67
CA ASP A 258 -29.85 -15.33 -2.01
C ASP A 258 -30.39 -16.57 -2.77
N GLN A 259 -31.62 -16.51 -3.26
CA GLN A 259 -32.23 -17.57 -4.06
C GLN A 259 -31.54 -17.68 -5.43
N LEU A 260 -31.15 -16.57 -6.04
CA LEU A 260 -30.49 -16.52 -7.34
C LEU A 260 -29.04 -17.02 -7.28
N LEU A 261 -28.35 -16.73 -6.17
CA LEU A 261 -26.95 -17.13 -5.97
C LEU A 261 -26.78 -18.52 -5.35
N LEU A 262 -27.71 -18.94 -4.47
CA LEU A 262 -27.55 -20.16 -3.67
C LEU A 262 -28.43 -21.33 -4.15
N LYS A 263 -29.54 -21.08 -4.89
CA LYS A 263 -30.32 -22.18 -5.48
C LYS A 263 -29.56 -22.80 -6.64
N ALA A 264 -29.06 -23.99 -6.43
CA ALA A 264 -28.74 -24.90 -7.52
C ALA A 264 -30.04 -25.29 -8.21
N TYR A 265 -30.25 -24.80 -9.42
CA TYR A 265 -31.29 -25.35 -10.30
C TYR A 265 -30.74 -26.66 -10.89
N TRP A 266 -31.09 -27.77 -10.24
CA TRP A 266 -31.00 -29.13 -10.79
C TRP A 266 -32.39 -29.72 -10.84
#